data_39a4d3bd5d6ffb5eca846701d3484b12
#
_entry.id   39a4d3bd5d6ffb5eca846701d3484b12
#
_cell.length_a   1.000
_cell.length_b   1.000
_cell.length_c   1.000
_cell.angle_alpha   90.00
_cell.angle_beta   90.00
_cell.angle_gamma   90.00
#
_symmetry.space_group_name_H-M   'P 1'
#
loop_
_entity.id
_entity.type
_entity.pdbx_description
1 polymer ?
#
loop_
_entity_poly.entity_id
_entity_poly.type
_entity_poly.pdbx_seq_one_letter_code
_entity_poly.pdbx_strand_id
1 'polypeptide(L)'
;MIKRTCLLLLASSLLASPAVARDRSLYLGIEGGLLWAKDLDLDLRTPNGTDNVFLSIDHTMGYDVDALFGYDAGYVRAELELGYKRASHDGYTLRSEGTFTEDGDGSSRYVSIMTNLLLDVGNEDGLSFYAGPGAGFAWGKFKFDDGSGSESFRDGGVAWQLIAGVRYAVSPNIDVGAKYRYFHPSRVTEGDSDTSQLRGRFTSHSILASLIYNFYTPPPPPPPLAPPPPPLPPPATQTCYDGSVILATDVCPPPPPPPAPPPPPEPEPEKG
;
A
#
# COMPACT_ATOMS: atom_id res chain seq x y z
N MET A 1 22.19 -5.75 30.05
CA MET A 1 21.66 -6.73 29.07
C MET A 1 20.12 -6.69 28.96
N ILE A 2 19.45 -5.51 28.97
CA ILE A 2 17.96 -5.41 29.01
C ILE A 2 17.39 -4.60 27.79
N LYS A 3 18.23 -4.16 26.86
CA LYS A 3 17.78 -3.29 25.74
C LYS A 3 17.51 -4.00 24.39
N ARG A 4 17.65 -5.32 24.31
CA ARG A 4 17.43 -6.08 23.06
C ARG A 4 16.12 -6.88 22.98
N THR A 5 15.38 -6.99 24.07
CA THR A 5 14.18 -7.84 24.15
C THR A 5 12.86 -7.10 23.86
N CYS A 6 12.85 -5.76 23.85
CA CYS A 6 11.63 -4.97 23.54
C CYS A 6 11.32 -4.81 22.06
N LEU A 7 12.28 -5.07 21.15
CA LEU A 7 12.05 -4.89 19.71
C LEU A 7 11.39 -6.10 19.04
N LEU A 8 11.40 -7.24 19.69
CA LEU A 8 10.83 -8.50 19.15
C LEU A 8 9.35 -8.73 19.49
N LEU A 9 8.80 -7.98 20.44
CA LEU A 9 7.40 -8.11 20.85
C LEU A 9 6.42 -7.22 20.06
N LEU A 10 6.90 -6.25 19.30
CA LEU A 10 6.06 -5.44 18.40
C LEU A 10 5.81 -6.07 17.01
N ALA A 11 6.58 -7.09 16.65
CA ALA A 11 6.46 -7.73 15.33
C ALA A 11 5.40 -8.84 15.27
N SER A 12 4.84 -9.28 16.38
CA SER A 12 3.94 -10.44 16.44
C SER A 12 2.44 -10.12 16.41
N SER A 13 2.05 -8.82 16.43
CA SER A 13 0.62 -8.43 16.38
C SER A 13 0.15 -7.94 15.00
N LEU A 14 1.01 -7.97 13.97
CA LEU A 14 0.70 -7.50 12.62
C LEU A 14 0.19 -8.60 11.66
N LEU A 15 -0.04 -9.82 12.16
CA LEU A 15 -0.67 -10.90 11.39
C LEU A 15 -2.21 -10.90 11.58
N ALA A 16 -2.83 -9.73 11.59
CA ALA A 16 -4.27 -9.65 11.39
C ALA A 16 -4.55 -10.06 9.94
N SER A 17 -5.41 -11.05 9.76
CA SER A 17 -5.83 -11.54 8.45
C SER A 17 -6.15 -10.39 7.52
N PRO A 18 -5.64 -10.39 6.28
CA PRO A 18 -6.00 -9.36 5.32
C PRO A 18 -7.51 -9.41 5.10
N ALA A 19 -8.19 -8.34 5.41
CA ALA A 19 -9.51 -8.11 4.85
C ALA A 19 -9.30 -7.98 3.34
N VAL A 20 -9.82 -8.92 2.56
CA VAL A 20 -9.68 -9.00 1.08
C VAL A 20 -10.57 -7.93 0.45
N ALA A 21 -10.31 -6.65 0.74
CA ALA A 21 -11.26 -5.59 0.38
C ALA A 21 -10.86 -4.78 -0.85
N ARG A 22 -9.57 -4.60 -1.15
CA ARG A 22 -9.11 -3.72 -2.22
C ARG A 22 -8.18 -4.36 -3.23
N ASP A 23 -7.85 -5.62 -3.05
CA ASP A 23 -6.99 -6.37 -3.95
C ASP A 23 -7.51 -6.34 -5.38
N ARG A 24 -6.59 -6.27 -6.34
CA ARG A 24 -6.84 -6.32 -7.79
C ARG A 24 -7.55 -5.09 -8.34
N SER A 25 -7.22 -3.92 -7.83
CA SER A 25 -7.76 -2.65 -8.32
C SER A 25 -6.70 -1.81 -9.03
N LEU A 26 -7.13 -1.08 -10.05
CA LEU A 26 -6.35 0.00 -10.61
C LEU A 26 -6.47 1.23 -9.72
N TYR A 27 -5.45 2.07 -9.74
CA TYR A 27 -5.48 3.35 -9.04
C TYR A 27 -4.74 4.45 -9.80
N LEU A 28 -5.11 5.68 -9.53
CA LEU A 28 -4.42 6.89 -9.92
C LEU A 28 -4.00 7.65 -8.67
N GLY A 29 -2.88 8.33 -8.75
CA GLY A 29 -2.40 9.15 -7.64
C GLY A 29 -1.66 10.38 -8.10
N ILE A 30 -1.58 11.34 -7.20
CA ILE A 30 -0.70 12.49 -7.31
C ILE A 30 0.12 12.58 -6.03
N GLU A 31 1.36 13.01 -6.19
CA GLU A 31 2.29 13.19 -5.09
C GLU A 31 3.00 14.52 -5.19
N GLY A 32 3.34 15.09 -4.05
CA GLY A 32 4.10 16.32 -4.01
C GLY A 32 4.83 16.50 -2.70
N GLY A 33 6.02 17.08 -2.76
CA GLY A 33 6.82 17.25 -1.57
C GLY A 33 8.13 17.98 -1.77
N LEU A 34 8.97 17.82 -0.76
CA LEU A 34 10.28 18.47 -0.68
C LEU A 34 11.36 17.53 -1.21
N LEU A 35 12.31 18.11 -1.92
CA LEU A 35 13.44 17.42 -2.49
C LEU A 35 14.73 18.04 -1.95
N TRP A 36 15.66 17.17 -1.54
CA TRP A 36 17.04 17.52 -1.21
C TRP A 36 17.95 16.82 -2.22
N ALA A 37 18.57 17.59 -3.09
CA ALA A 37 19.61 17.08 -3.96
C ALA A 37 20.95 17.08 -3.20
N LYS A 38 21.75 16.04 -3.43
CA LYS A 38 23.17 16.10 -3.03
C LYS A 38 23.92 17.01 -3.97
N ASP A 39 24.99 17.58 -3.48
CA ASP A 39 25.88 18.40 -4.30
C ASP A 39 26.34 17.59 -5.52
N LEU A 40 26.33 18.24 -6.66
CA LEU A 40 26.71 17.64 -7.92
C LEU A 40 28.21 17.86 -8.12
N ASP A 41 29.01 16.85 -7.83
CA ASP A 41 30.43 16.85 -8.12
C ASP A 41 30.66 16.45 -9.58
N LEU A 42 31.28 17.35 -10.34
CA LEU A 42 31.68 17.16 -11.73
C LEU A 42 33.17 16.94 -11.80
N ASP A 43 33.56 15.77 -12.31
CA ASP A 43 34.94 15.41 -12.60
C ASP A 43 35.27 15.75 -14.06
N LEU A 44 36.40 16.42 -14.28
CA LEU A 44 36.95 16.68 -15.62
C LEU A 44 37.81 15.46 -16.02
N ARG A 45 37.44 14.82 -17.11
CA ARG A 45 38.24 13.73 -17.71
C ARG A 45 38.86 14.23 -18.99
N THR A 46 40.20 14.22 -19.02
CA THR A 46 40.99 14.54 -20.19
C THR A 46 41.65 13.27 -20.75
N PRO A 47 42.16 13.26 -22.01
CA PRO A 47 42.93 12.15 -22.56
C PRO A 47 44.16 11.79 -21.73
N ASN A 48 44.69 12.74 -20.95
CA ASN A 48 45.92 12.57 -20.16
C ASN A 48 45.66 12.14 -18.72
N GLY A 49 44.38 12.07 -18.27
CA GLY A 49 44.03 11.69 -16.92
C GLY A 49 42.65 12.17 -16.50
N THR A 50 42.32 11.94 -15.24
CA THR A 50 41.09 12.44 -14.63
C THR A 50 41.47 13.39 -13.51
N ASP A 51 41.05 14.64 -13.62
CA ASP A 51 41.20 15.62 -12.56
C ASP A 51 39.99 15.51 -11.61
N ASN A 52 40.29 15.25 -10.34
CA ASN A 52 39.26 15.05 -9.32
C ASN A 52 38.56 16.36 -8.98
N VAL A 53 37.22 16.33 -9.00
CA VAL A 53 36.31 17.39 -8.57
C VAL A 53 36.71 18.78 -9.13
N PHE A 54 36.38 18.97 -10.38
CA PHE A 54 36.59 20.23 -11.05
C PHE A 54 35.57 21.30 -10.65
N LEU A 55 34.30 20.90 -10.51
CA LEU A 55 33.17 21.75 -10.18
C LEU A 55 32.23 21.05 -9.19
N SER A 56 31.94 21.73 -8.09
CA SER A 56 30.87 21.28 -7.16
C SER A 56 29.74 22.31 -7.20
N ILE A 57 28.52 21.82 -7.37
CA ILE A 57 27.31 22.63 -7.43
C ILE A 57 26.51 22.38 -6.16
N ASP A 58 26.38 23.43 -5.35
CA ASP A 58 25.64 23.38 -4.09
C ASP A 58 24.13 23.51 -4.36
N HIS A 59 23.35 22.51 -4.03
CA HIS A 59 21.91 22.49 -4.25
C HIS A 59 21.16 22.92 -2.98
N THR A 60 20.19 23.80 -3.15
CA THR A 60 19.20 24.08 -2.11
C THR A 60 18.01 23.16 -2.19
N MET A 61 17.14 23.29 -1.19
CA MET A 61 15.88 22.54 -1.12
C MET A 61 15.03 22.82 -2.35
N GLY A 62 14.54 21.77 -2.98
CA GLY A 62 13.68 21.81 -4.14
C GLY A 62 12.32 21.18 -3.89
N TYR A 63 11.59 20.95 -4.98
CA TYR A 63 10.32 20.25 -4.94
C TYR A 63 10.28 19.09 -5.94
N ASP A 64 9.44 18.11 -5.62
CA ASP A 64 9.18 16.89 -6.38
C ASP A 64 7.68 16.71 -6.50
N VAL A 65 7.17 16.52 -7.72
CA VAL A 65 5.74 16.33 -8.01
C VAL A 65 5.60 15.21 -9.00
N ASP A 66 4.69 14.28 -8.70
CA ASP A 66 4.49 13.09 -9.52
C ASP A 66 3.02 12.81 -9.78
N ALA A 67 2.76 12.16 -10.91
CA ALA A 67 1.51 11.50 -11.22
C ALA A 67 1.76 9.99 -11.28
N LEU A 68 0.86 9.21 -10.66
CA LEU A 68 0.95 7.77 -10.55
C LEU A 68 -0.22 7.10 -11.27
N PHE A 69 0.06 6.00 -11.92
CA PHE A 69 -0.92 5.02 -12.37
C PHE A 69 -0.43 3.65 -11.92
N GLY A 70 -1.25 2.90 -11.20
CA GLY A 70 -0.83 1.62 -10.65
C GLY A 70 -1.91 0.55 -10.65
N TYR A 71 -1.44 -0.67 -10.41
CA TYR A 71 -2.26 -1.84 -10.18
C TYR A 71 -1.85 -2.48 -8.86
N ASP A 72 -2.82 -2.65 -7.99
CA ASP A 72 -2.68 -3.32 -6.72
C ASP A 72 -3.07 -4.80 -6.87
N ALA A 73 -2.14 -5.72 -6.61
CA ALA A 73 -2.38 -7.14 -6.63
C ALA A 73 -2.47 -7.74 -5.21
N GLY A 74 -2.58 -6.90 -4.19
CA GLY A 74 -2.56 -7.23 -2.77
C GLY A 74 -1.19 -7.00 -2.16
N TYR A 75 -0.39 -8.05 -1.97
CA TYR A 75 0.96 -7.91 -1.41
C TYR A 75 1.98 -7.21 -2.34
N VAL A 76 1.65 -7.05 -3.61
CA VAL A 76 2.54 -6.47 -4.62
C VAL A 76 1.78 -5.44 -5.42
N ARG A 77 2.38 -4.27 -5.60
CA ARG A 77 1.90 -3.21 -6.49
C ARG A 77 2.89 -2.93 -7.59
N ALA A 78 2.36 -2.71 -8.79
CA ALA A 78 3.12 -2.19 -9.92
C ALA A 78 2.64 -0.77 -10.22
N GLU A 79 3.56 0.18 -10.30
CA GLU A 79 3.27 1.60 -10.57
C GLU A 79 4.02 2.09 -11.80
N LEU A 80 3.36 2.89 -12.61
CA LEU A 80 3.97 3.78 -13.58
C LEU A 80 3.91 5.20 -12.99
N GLU A 81 5.04 5.88 -12.95
CA GLU A 81 5.22 7.19 -12.36
C GLU A 81 5.75 8.18 -13.40
N LEU A 82 5.11 9.34 -13.51
CA LEU A 82 5.60 10.50 -14.25
C LEU A 82 6.02 11.54 -13.22
N GLY A 83 7.32 11.83 -13.18
CA GLY A 83 7.91 12.73 -12.18
C GLY A 83 8.46 14.01 -12.77
N TYR A 84 8.29 15.10 -12.02
CA TYR A 84 8.94 16.38 -12.26
C TYR A 84 9.63 16.85 -10.98
N LYS A 85 10.95 17.01 -11.06
CA LYS A 85 11.82 17.42 -9.96
C LYS A 85 12.52 18.71 -10.30
N ARG A 86 12.61 19.63 -9.33
CA ARG A 86 13.36 20.87 -9.48
C ARG A 86 14.09 21.22 -8.19
N ALA A 87 15.39 21.49 -8.33
CA ALA A 87 16.23 22.06 -7.28
C ALA A 87 16.87 23.36 -7.78
N SER A 88 16.99 24.34 -6.91
CA SER A 88 17.74 25.58 -7.19
C SER A 88 19.20 25.41 -6.75
N HIS A 89 20.08 26.22 -7.29
CA HIS A 89 21.47 26.33 -6.89
C HIS A 89 21.70 27.71 -6.27
N ASP A 90 22.46 27.76 -5.18
CA ASP A 90 22.86 29.03 -4.53
C ASP A 90 24.33 29.39 -4.78
N GLY A 91 25.09 28.48 -5.42
CA GLY A 91 26.49 28.71 -5.72
C GLY A 91 27.18 27.54 -6.39
N TYR A 92 28.38 27.80 -6.87
CA TYR A 92 29.25 26.76 -7.40
C TYR A 92 30.70 26.98 -6.91
N THR A 93 31.37 25.91 -6.62
CA THR A 93 32.75 25.90 -6.20
C THR A 93 33.61 25.24 -7.26
N LEU A 94 34.49 26.06 -7.89
CA LEU A 94 35.50 25.59 -8.82
C LEU A 94 36.76 25.19 -8.04
N ARG A 95 37.25 23.98 -8.27
CA ARG A 95 38.50 23.46 -7.73
C ARG A 95 39.49 23.21 -8.87
N SER A 96 40.22 24.24 -9.23
CA SER A 96 41.40 24.17 -10.12
C SER A 96 42.65 24.39 -9.27
N GLU A 97 43.67 25.07 -9.71
CA GLU A 97 44.87 25.38 -8.92
C GLU A 97 44.63 26.25 -7.65
N GLY A 98 43.35 26.50 -7.31
CA GLY A 98 42.82 27.17 -6.11
C GLY A 98 41.34 26.89 -5.96
N THR A 99 40.76 27.18 -4.77
CA THR A 99 39.32 27.04 -4.55
C THR A 99 38.68 28.41 -4.76
N PHE A 100 37.81 28.53 -5.76
CA PHE A 100 37.00 29.72 -6.02
C PHE A 100 35.55 29.37 -5.82
N THR A 101 34.89 30.08 -4.92
CA THR A 101 33.43 29.94 -4.72
C THR A 101 32.80 31.20 -5.30
N GLU A 102 31.85 31.04 -6.20
CA GLU A 102 31.06 32.13 -6.75
C GLU A 102 29.59 31.89 -6.45
N ASP A 103 28.89 32.96 -6.06
CA ASP A 103 27.44 32.97 -5.96
C ASP A 103 26.87 33.00 -7.37
N GLY A 104 26.02 32.07 -7.70
CA GLY A 104 25.39 32.00 -9.02
C GLY A 104 24.03 31.37 -8.95
N ASP A 105 23.07 32.01 -9.60
CA ASP A 105 21.70 31.52 -9.69
C ASP A 105 21.58 30.47 -10.78
N GLY A 106 20.94 29.33 -10.41
CA GLY A 106 20.71 28.28 -11.37
C GLY A 106 19.59 27.34 -10.95
N SER A 107 19.26 26.43 -11.83
CA SER A 107 18.29 25.35 -11.48
C SER A 107 18.54 24.07 -12.24
N SER A 108 18.46 22.96 -11.51
CA SER A 108 18.38 21.62 -12.07
C SER A 108 16.94 21.18 -12.15
N ARG A 109 16.54 20.63 -13.29
CA ARG A 109 15.19 20.08 -13.51
C ARG A 109 15.31 18.69 -14.09
N TYR A 110 14.51 17.78 -13.56
CA TYR A 110 14.37 16.43 -14.09
C TYR A 110 12.92 16.12 -14.41
N VAL A 111 12.70 15.50 -15.56
CA VAL A 111 11.47 14.82 -15.92
C VAL A 111 11.79 13.34 -15.96
N SER A 112 10.98 12.50 -15.38
CA SER A 112 11.23 11.07 -15.32
C SER A 112 9.98 10.25 -15.62
N ILE A 113 10.18 9.07 -16.23
CA ILE A 113 9.17 8.02 -16.38
C ILE A 113 9.75 6.80 -15.69
N MET A 114 9.11 6.36 -14.61
CA MET A 114 9.60 5.26 -13.79
C MET A 114 8.55 4.17 -13.66
N THR A 115 9.01 2.92 -13.63
CA THR A 115 8.19 1.76 -13.24
C THR A 115 8.66 1.30 -11.88
N ASN A 116 7.74 1.18 -10.92
CA ASN A 116 8.03 0.77 -9.55
C ASN A 116 7.37 -0.58 -9.28
N LEU A 117 8.05 -1.42 -8.50
CA LEU A 117 7.52 -2.65 -7.94
C LEU A 117 7.59 -2.56 -6.42
N LEU A 118 6.43 -2.53 -5.77
CA LEU A 118 6.32 -2.27 -4.34
C LEU A 118 5.74 -3.50 -3.64
N LEU A 119 6.27 -3.79 -2.46
CA LEU A 119 5.74 -4.79 -1.54
C LEU A 119 4.95 -4.07 -0.46
N ASP A 120 3.71 -4.52 -0.24
CA ASP A 120 2.80 -3.99 0.76
C ASP A 120 2.70 -4.89 1.98
N VAL A 121 2.70 -4.26 3.16
CA VAL A 121 2.53 -4.93 4.45
C VAL A 121 1.62 -4.07 5.32
N GLY A 122 0.56 -4.66 5.83
CA GLY A 122 -0.37 -3.97 6.74
C GLY A 122 -1.82 -4.25 6.42
N ASN A 123 -2.68 -3.32 6.82
CA ASN A 123 -4.11 -3.42 6.59
C ASN A 123 -4.52 -2.45 5.46
N GLU A 124 -5.05 -2.97 4.37
CA GLU A 124 -5.48 -2.18 3.22
C GLU A 124 -6.68 -1.27 3.50
N ASP A 125 -7.53 -1.64 4.47
CA ASP A 125 -8.63 -0.81 4.96
C ASP A 125 -8.20 0.20 6.04
N GLY A 126 -6.91 0.31 6.31
CA GLY A 126 -6.34 1.15 7.36
C GLY A 126 -4.93 1.62 7.02
N LEU A 127 -3.99 1.36 7.91
CA LEU A 127 -2.60 1.72 7.74
C LEU A 127 -1.83 0.58 7.09
N SER A 128 -1.18 0.86 5.97
CA SER A 128 -0.26 -0.03 5.28
C SER A 128 1.11 0.63 5.08
N PHE A 129 2.14 -0.21 5.02
CA PHE A 129 3.51 0.18 4.75
C PHE A 129 3.93 -0.45 3.42
N TYR A 130 4.74 0.25 2.67
CA TYR A 130 5.24 -0.29 1.42
C TYR A 130 6.69 0.10 1.18
N ALA A 131 7.38 -0.75 0.44
CA ALA A 131 8.73 -0.45 -0.02
C ALA A 131 9.04 -1.21 -1.32
N GLY A 132 9.93 -0.66 -2.13
CA GLY A 132 10.40 -1.35 -3.32
C GLY A 132 11.30 -0.52 -4.20
N PRO A 133 11.89 -1.17 -5.23
CA PRO A 133 12.69 -0.52 -6.25
C PRO A 133 11.82 0.02 -7.39
N GLY A 134 12.39 1.00 -8.10
CA GLY A 134 11.90 1.47 -9.38
C GLY A 134 13.04 1.67 -10.37
N ALA A 135 12.73 1.54 -11.66
CA ALA A 135 13.64 1.80 -12.75
C ALA A 135 12.91 2.45 -13.93
N GLY A 136 13.64 3.25 -14.71
CA GLY A 136 13.05 3.95 -15.83
C GLY A 136 14.04 4.87 -16.53
N PHE A 137 13.52 5.97 -17.06
CA PHE A 137 14.29 6.98 -17.76
C PHE A 137 14.05 8.35 -17.15
N ALA A 138 15.11 9.15 -17.11
CA ALA A 138 15.07 10.52 -16.62
C ALA A 138 15.82 11.44 -17.58
N TRP A 139 15.29 12.64 -17.75
CA TRP A 139 15.88 13.71 -18.57
C TRP A 139 16.10 14.91 -17.69
N GLY A 140 17.36 15.30 -17.58
CA GLY A 140 17.84 16.48 -16.86
C GLY A 140 17.99 17.70 -17.76
N LYS A 141 17.66 18.86 -17.23
CA LYS A 141 18.03 20.16 -17.80
C LYS A 141 18.63 21.01 -16.70
N PHE A 142 19.85 21.43 -16.93
CA PHE A 142 20.62 22.27 -16.02
C PHE A 142 20.73 23.66 -16.64
N LYS A 143 20.47 24.70 -15.85
CA LYS A 143 20.63 26.09 -16.22
C LYS A 143 21.62 26.75 -15.27
N PHE A 144 22.55 27.46 -15.84
CA PHE A 144 23.53 28.25 -15.13
C PHE A 144 23.39 29.69 -15.62
N ASP A 145 23.41 30.64 -14.69
CA ASP A 145 23.41 32.06 -14.97
C ASP A 145 24.59 32.66 -14.20
N ASP A 146 25.60 33.15 -14.93
CA ASP A 146 26.80 33.77 -14.39
C ASP A 146 26.75 35.28 -14.43
N GLY A 147 25.57 35.88 -14.71
CA GLY A 147 25.39 37.32 -14.84
C GLY A 147 25.83 37.88 -16.17
N SER A 148 26.60 37.12 -16.98
CA SER A 148 27.03 37.52 -18.34
C SER A 148 26.25 36.77 -19.43
N GLY A 149 25.58 35.65 -19.07
CA GLY A 149 24.75 34.83 -19.97
C GLY A 149 24.12 33.66 -19.27
N SER A 150 23.10 33.06 -19.91
CA SER A 150 22.49 31.85 -19.41
C SER A 150 22.83 30.68 -20.32
N GLU A 151 23.56 29.72 -19.79
CA GLU A 151 23.85 28.46 -20.47
C GLU A 151 22.94 27.34 -19.98
N SER A 152 22.60 26.40 -20.85
CA SER A 152 21.84 25.22 -20.46
C SER A 152 22.30 24.00 -21.22
N PHE A 153 22.49 22.93 -20.51
CA PHE A 153 22.74 21.61 -21.09
C PHE A 153 21.61 20.62 -20.71
N ARG A 154 21.47 19.59 -21.51
CA ARG A 154 20.46 18.55 -21.31
C ARG A 154 21.16 17.20 -21.35
N ASP A 155 20.74 16.34 -20.45
CA ASP A 155 21.19 14.97 -20.41
C ASP A 155 20.00 14.04 -20.14
N GLY A 156 20.10 12.79 -20.55
CA GLY A 156 19.04 11.81 -20.33
C GLY A 156 19.57 10.39 -20.36
N GLY A 157 19.00 9.57 -19.53
CA GLY A 157 19.41 8.18 -19.44
C GLY A 157 18.58 7.35 -18.50
N VAL A 158 19.05 6.15 -18.24
CA VAL A 158 18.43 5.23 -17.30
C VAL A 158 18.50 5.80 -15.89
N ALA A 159 17.44 5.65 -15.12
CA ALA A 159 17.39 6.02 -13.72
C ALA A 159 16.86 4.86 -12.90
N TRP A 160 17.23 4.83 -11.63
CA TRP A 160 16.65 3.91 -10.65
C TRP A 160 16.30 4.65 -9.36
N GLN A 161 15.40 4.08 -8.60
CA GLN A 161 14.97 4.66 -7.33
C GLN A 161 14.65 3.58 -6.32
N LEU A 162 14.73 3.95 -5.03
CA LEU A 162 14.21 3.17 -3.91
C LEU A 162 13.12 3.98 -3.22
N ILE A 163 12.05 3.32 -2.92
CA ILE A 163 10.84 3.90 -2.33
C ILE A 163 10.52 3.17 -1.04
N ALA A 164 10.13 3.93 -0.03
CA ALA A 164 9.50 3.41 1.18
C ALA A 164 8.44 4.41 1.66
N GLY A 165 7.29 3.92 2.11
CA GLY A 165 6.22 4.81 2.51
C GLY A 165 5.15 4.16 3.37
N VAL A 166 4.22 5.00 3.76
CA VAL A 166 3.01 4.61 4.49
C VAL A 166 1.80 5.13 3.74
N ARG A 167 0.71 4.37 3.79
CA ARG A 167 -0.57 4.70 3.18
C ARG A 167 -1.66 4.47 4.21
N TYR A 168 -2.63 5.35 4.26
CA TYR A 168 -3.79 5.26 5.11
C TYR A 168 -5.07 5.40 4.29
N ALA A 169 -5.96 4.43 4.40
CA ALA A 169 -7.26 4.43 3.76
C ALA A 169 -8.20 5.40 4.49
N VAL A 170 -8.53 6.52 3.85
CA VAL A 170 -9.49 7.50 4.37
C VAL A 170 -10.92 7.10 4.00
N SER A 171 -11.09 6.44 2.87
CA SER A 171 -12.37 5.90 2.39
C SER A 171 -12.14 4.66 1.53
N PRO A 172 -13.17 3.93 1.12
CA PRO A 172 -13.01 2.79 0.22
C PRO A 172 -12.26 3.09 -1.08
N ASN A 173 -12.28 4.33 -1.55
CA ASN A 173 -11.68 4.72 -2.81
C ASN A 173 -10.55 5.74 -2.68
N ILE A 174 -10.28 6.28 -1.48
CA ILE A 174 -9.29 7.34 -1.29
C ILE A 174 -8.30 6.96 -0.21
N ASP A 175 -7.02 7.01 -0.57
CA ASP A 175 -5.91 6.89 0.37
C ASP A 175 -5.08 8.16 0.39
N VAL A 176 -4.54 8.44 1.56
CA VAL A 176 -3.50 9.45 1.76
C VAL A 176 -2.22 8.76 2.24
N GLY A 177 -1.09 9.33 1.95
CA GLY A 177 0.17 8.72 2.34
C GLY A 177 1.33 9.68 2.48
N ALA A 178 2.44 9.12 2.95
CA ALA A 178 3.74 9.77 2.94
C ALA A 178 4.77 8.79 2.38
N LYS A 179 5.62 9.29 1.47
CA LYS A 179 6.61 8.52 0.75
C LYS A 179 7.98 9.16 0.89
N TYR A 180 8.98 8.34 1.20
CA TYR A 180 10.37 8.67 1.04
C TYR A 180 10.89 8.05 -0.25
N ARG A 181 11.68 8.81 -1.00
CA ARG A 181 12.31 8.39 -2.24
C ARG A 181 13.80 8.70 -2.21
N TYR A 182 14.60 7.72 -2.62
CA TYR A 182 15.97 7.90 -3.05
C TYR A 182 16.01 7.75 -4.57
N PHE A 183 16.39 8.82 -5.27
CA PHE A 183 16.42 8.85 -6.75
C PHE A 183 17.84 9.00 -7.26
N HIS A 184 18.19 8.17 -8.25
CA HIS A 184 19.53 8.10 -8.81
C HIS A 184 19.48 7.92 -10.35
N PRO A 185 19.59 8.99 -11.15
CA PRO A 185 19.72 8.91 -12.60
C PRO A 185 21.13 8.45 -12.99
N SER A 186 21.29 8.06 -14.23
CA SER A 186 22.59 7.79 -14.84
C SER A 186 23.50 9.01 -14.74
N ARG A 187 24.78 8.80 -14.95
CA ARG A 187 25.76 9.88 -14.94
C ARG A 187 25.47 10.89 -16.06
N VAL A 188 25.50 12.14 -15.70
CA VAL A 188 25.56 13.25 -16.65
C VAL A 188 26.94 13.22 -17.31
N THR A 189 26.99 13.27 -18.63
CA THR A 189 28.24 13.32 -19.38
C THR A 189 28.12 14.41 -20.45
N GLU A 190 28.95 15.42 -20.35
CA GLU A 190 29.02 16.52 -21.32
C GLU A 190 30.42 16.61 -21.90
N GLY A 191 30.51 16.80 -23.22
CA GLY A 191 31.77 16.94 -23.93
C GLY A 191 32.11 15.71 -24.80
N ASP A 192 33.19 15.85 -25.60
CA ASP A 192 33.69 14.82 -26.53
C ASP A 192 34.71 13.93 -25.82
N SER A 193 34.65 12.62 -26.04
CA SER A 193 35.58 11.64 -25.49
C SER A 193 37.03 11.89 -25.92
N ASP A 194 37.23 12.54 -27.06
CA ASP A 194 38.54 12.77 -27.64
C ASP A 194 39.23 14.03 -27.11
N THR A 195 38.51 14.93 -26.48
CA THR A 195 39.06 16.17 -25.95
C THR A 195 38.94 16.26 -24.44
N SER A 196 37.74 16.42 -23.92
CA SER A 196 37.49 16.47 -22.50
C SER A 196 36.01 16.19 -22.20
N GLN A 197 35.74 15.49 -21.11
CA GLN A 197 34.39 15.17 -20.64
C GLN A 197 34.21 15.63 -19.22
N LEU A 198 33.13 16.37 -18.97
CA LEU A 198 32.60 16.59 -17.63
C LEU A 198 31.65 15.45 -17.28
N ARG A 199 31.89 14.81 -16.15
CA ARG A 199 31.05 13.72 -15.64
C ARG A 199 30.58 14.02 -14.24
N GLY A 200 29.28 13.99 -14.05
CA GLY A 200 28.67 14.20 -12.74
C GLY A 200 27.59 13.18 -12.44
N ARG A 201 27.17 13.20 -11.20
CA ARG A 201 26.10 12.30 -10.71
C ARG A 201 25.15 13.08 -9.83
N PHE A 202 23.94 13.26 -10.33
CA PHE A 202 22.85 13.80 -9.54
C PHE A 202 22.26 12.69 -8.64
N THR A 203 22.02 12.99 -7.38
CA THR A 203 21.35 12.09 -6.46
C THR A 203 20.42 12.91 -5.59
N SER A 204 19.18 12.49 -5.41
CA SER A 204 18.25 13.24 -4.57
C SER A 204 17.47 12.34 -3.63
N HIS A 205 17.02 12.96 -2.56
CA HIS A 205 16.12 12.43 -1.55
C HIS A 205 14.85 13.27 -1.57
N SER A 206 13.69 12.65 -1.52
CA SER A 206 12.41 13.36 -1.46
C SER A 206 11.54 12.80 -0.35
N ILE A 207 10.77 13.68 0.29
CA ILE A 207 9.65 13.32 1.15
C ILE A 207 8.40 13.90 0.51
N LEU A 208 7.45 13.02 0.18
CA LEU A 208 6.26 13.36 -0.58
C LEU A 208 5.02 12.98 0.23
N ALA A 209 4.00 13.82 0.15
CA ALA A 209 2.63 13.45 0.50
C ALA A 209 1.94 12.91 -0.75
N SER A 210 1.10 11.90 -0.60
CA SER A 210 0.36 11.27 -1.69
C SER A 210 -1.14 11.31 -1.45
N LEU A 211 -1.88 11.50 -2.55
CA LEU A 211 -3.32 11.33 -2.63
C LEU A 211 -3.62 10.34 -3.75
N ILE A 212 -4.30 9.24 -3.43
CA ILE A 212 -4.51 8.12 -4.31
C ILE A 212 -6.00 7.83 -4.41
N TYR A 213 -6.49 7.63 -5.62
CA TYR A 213 -7.84 7.20 -5.92
C TYR A 213 -7.83 5.77 -6.47
N ASN A 214 -8.45 4.84 -5.73
CA ASN A 214 -8.58 3.43 -6.09
C ASN A 214 -9.91 3.23 -6.84
N PHE A 215 -9.84 2.59 -8.02
CA PHE A 215 -11.02 2.21 -8.81
C PHE A 215 -11.64 0.91 -8.28
N TYR A 216 -11.78 0.84 -6.98
CA TYR A 216 -12.35 -0.30 -6.28
C TYR A 216 -13.89 -0.21 -6.27
N THR A 217 -14.54 -1.32 -6.60
CA THR A 217 -16.00 -1.46 -6.46
C THR A 217 -16.27 -2.47 -5.35
N PRO A 218 -16.84 -2.06 -4.22
CA PRO A 218 -17.20 -2.99 -3.16
C PRO A 218 -18.07 -4.12 -3.67
N PRO A 219 -17.88 -5.37 -3.24
CA PRO A 219 -18.78 -6.45 -3.57
C PRO A 219 -20.20 -6.11 -3.05
N PRO A 220 -21.26 -6.53 -3.76
CA PRO A 220 -22.62 -6.31 -3.31
C PRO A 220 -22.80 -6.96 -1.92
N PRO A 221 -23.57 -6.32 -1.03
CA PRO A 221 -23.85 -6.89 0.27
C PRO A 221 -24.45 -8.31 0.11
N PRO A 222 -24.10 -9.26 0.97
CA PRO A 222 -24.65 -10.59 0.90
C PRO A 222 -26.19 -10.52 0.94
N PRO A 223 -26.90 -11.35 0.17
CA PRO A 223 -28.35 -11.39 0.22
C PRO A 223 -28.81 -11.53 1.66
N PRO A 224 -29.92 -10.87 2.06
CA PRO A 224 -30.48 -11.06 3.38
C PRO A 224 -30.67 -12.56 3.65
N LEU A 225 -30.25 -13.02 4.81
CA LEU A 225 -30.48 -14.41 5.22
C LEU A 225 -31.97 -14.69 5.03
N ALA A 226 -32.29 -15.79 4.31
CA ALA A 226 -33.66 -16.22 4.19
C ALA A 226 -34.29 -16.32 5.60
N PRO A 227 -35.53 -15.82 5.80
CA PRO A 227 -36.18 -15.98 7.10
C PRO A 227 -36.12 -17.45 7.51
N PRO A 228 -35.92 -17.74 8.79
CA PRO A 228 -35.91 -19.14 9.26
C PRO A 228 -37.21 -19.80 8.82
N PRO A 229 -37.16 -21.06 8.38
CA PRO A 229 -38.37 -21.77 7.99
C PRO A 229 -39.39 -21.73 9.12
N PRO A 230 -40.69 -21.58 8.82
CA PRO A 230 -41.72 -21.60 9.85
C PRO A 230 -41.54 -22.82 10.75
N PRO A 231 -41.79 -22.70 12.05
CA PRO A 231 -41.77 -23.86 12.95
C PRO A 231 -42.62 -24.96 12.38
N LEU A 232 -42.12 -26.17 12.42
CA LEU A 232 -42.90 -27.35 12.02
C LEU A 232 -44.21 -27.37 12.85
N PRO A 233 -45.36 -27.65 12.24
CA PRO A 233 -46.59 -27.76 12.99
C PRO A 233 -46.43 -28.83 14.09
N PRO A 234 -46.98 -28.61 15.29
CA PRO A 234 -46.88 -29.58 16.37
C PRO A 234 -47.41 -30.93 15.89
N PRO A 235 -46.81 -32.03 16.34
CA PRO A 235 -47.29 -33.36 15.98
C PRO A 235 -48.79 -33.52 16.30
N ALA A 236 -49.55 -34.12 15.39
CA ALA A 236 -50.95 -34.37 15.63
C ALA A 236 -51.11 -35.33 16.85
N THR A 237 -51.99 -34.95 17.77
CA THR A 237 -52.27 -35.75 18.97
C THR A 237 -53.69 -36.24 18.94
N GLN A 238 -53.96 -37.38 19.61
CA GLN A 238 -55.31 -37.94 19.85
C GLN A 238 -55.54 -38.12 21.36
N THR A 239 -56.80 -37.97 21.76
CA THR A 239 -57.23 -38.20 23.17
C THR A 239 -57.82 -39.57 23.29
N CYS A 240 -57.31 -40.41 24.19
CA CYS A 240 -57.81 -41.72 24.46
C CYS A 240 -59.03 -41.65 25.40
N TYR A 241 -59.74 -42.77 25.56
CA TYR A 241 -60.93 -42.88 26.40
C TYR A 241 -60.69 -42.64 27.92
N ASP A 242 -59.38 -42.78 28.35
CA ASP A 242 -58.96 -42.51 29.73
C ASP A 242 -58.57 -41.00 29.94
N GLY A 243 -58.76 -40.22 28.94
CA GLY A 243 -58.38 -38.77 28.94
C GLY A 243 -56.88 -38.54 28.66
N SER A 244 -56.07 -39.51 28.42
CA SER A 244 -54.66 -39.34 28.03
C SER A 244 -54.56 -38.79 26.60
N VAL A 245 -53.62 -37.85 26.37
CA VAL A 245 -53.31 -37.29 25.06
C VAL A 245 -52.01 -37.95 24.56
N ILE A 246 -52.09 -38.68 23.45
CA ILE A 246 -50.96 -39.37 22.82
C ILE A 246 -50.77 -38.87 21.38
N LEU A 247 -49.67 -39.26 20.77
CA LEU A 247 -49.47 -38.98 19.32
C LEU A 247 -50.53 -39.69 18.51
N ALA A 248 -51.01 -39.06 17.44
CA ALA A 248 -52.02 -39.64 16.56
C ALA A 248 -51.58 -40.99 15.91
N THR A 249 -50.29 -41.29 15.92
CA THR A 249 -49.69 -42.55 15.44
C THR A 249 -49.68 -43.66 16.49
N ASP A 250 -49.93 -43.35 17.76
CA ASP A 250 -49.86 -44.29 18.87
C ASP A 250 -51.23 -44.94 19.13
N VAL A 251 -51.19 -46.14 19.66
CA VAL A 251 -52.42 -46.87 19.94
C VAL A 251 -52.84 -46.65 21.39
N CYS A 252 -54.12 -46.31 21.62
CA CYS A 252 -54.69 -46.12 22.97
C CYS A 252 -54.63 -47.39 23.79
N PRO A 253 -54.39 -47.33 25.12
CA PRO A 253 -54.47 -48.46 25.99
C PRO A 253 -55.87 -49.16 25.90
N PRO A 254 -55.96 -50.48 26.02
CA PRO A 254 -57.22 -51.15 26.01
C PRO A 254 -58.10 -50.73 27.19
N PRO A 255 -59.45 -50.62 27.01
CA PRO A 255 -60.37 -50.35 28.14
C PRO A 255 -60.23 -51.35 29.26
N PRO A 256 -60.41 -50.92 30.52
CA PRO A 256 -60.39 -51.89 31.64
C PRO A 256 -61.44 -52.96 31.44
N PRO A 257 -61.17 -54.23 31.84
CA PRO A 257 -62.17 -55.31 31.75
C PRO A 257 -63.42 -54.90 32.53
N PRO A 258 -64.64 -55.29 32.07
CA PRO A 258 -65.87 -55.06 32.78
C PRO A 258 -65.81 -55.68 34.20
N PRO A 259 -66.41 -55.01 35.19
CA PRO A 259 -66.42 -55.54 36.54
C PRO A 259 -67.00 -56.97 36.55
N ALA A 260 -66.38 -57.87 37.30
CA ALA A 260 -66.87 -59.24 37.44
C ALA A 260 -68.33 -59.25 37.93
N PRO A 261 -69.17 -60.10 37.37
CA PRO A 261 -70.57 -60.21 37.86
C PRO A 261 -70.56 -60.51 39.35
N PRO A 262 -71.53 -59.96 40.09
CA PRO A 262 -71.62 -60.22 41.53
C PRO A 262 -71.75 -61.70 41.79
N PRO A 263 -71.15 -62.22 42.85
CA PRO A 263 -71.27 -63.63 43.18
C PRO A 263 -72.75 -64.06 43.40
N PRO A 264 -73.16 -65.24 43.06
CA PRO A 264 -74.51 -65.72 43.28
C PRO A 264 -74.88 -65.58 44.76
N PRO A 265 -76.17 -65.29 45.10
CA PRO A 265 -76.60 -65.21 46.49
C PRO A 265 -76.40 -66.58 47.18
N GLU A 266 -75.86 -66.47 48.39
CA GLU A 266 -75.64 -67.65 49.24
C GLU A 266 -76.98 -68.33 49.56
N PRO A 267 -77.13 -69.61 49.51
CA PRO A 267 -78.42 -70.31 49.81
C PRO A 267 -78.82 -70.03 51.25
N GLU A 268 -80.09 -69.63 51.47
CA GLU A 268 -80.68 -69.44 52.78
C GLU A 268 -80.65 -70.78 53.57
N PRO A 269 -80.32 -70.77 54.87
CA PRO A 269 -80.30 -71.95 55.68
C PRO A 269 -81.75 -72.48 55.87
N GLU A 270 -81.97 -73.74 55.54
CA GLU A 270 -83.22 -74.47 55.81
C GLU A 270 -83.47 -74.50 57.31
N LYS A 271 -84.64 -73.96 57.73
CA LYS A 271 -85.20 -74.19 59.07
C LYS A 271 -85.78 -75.54 59.14
N GLY A 272 -85.19 -76.40 59.98
CA GLY A 272 -85.74 -77.62 60.53
C GLY A 272 -86.04 -77.44 62.01
#